data_e8bbbaa27311f8f1f118be4b16267283
#
_entry.id   e8bbbaa27311f8f1f118be4b16267283
#
_cell.length_a   1.000
_cell.length_b   1.000
_cell.length_c   1.000
_cell.angle_alpha   90.00
_cell.angle_beta   90.00
_cell.angle_gamma   90.00
#
_symmetry.space_group_name_H-M   'P 1'
#
loop_
_entity.id
_entity.type
_entity.pdbx_description
1 polymer ?
#
loop_
_entity_poly.entity_id
_entity_poly.type
_entity_poly.pdbx_seq_one_letter_code
_entity_poly.pdbx_strand_id
1 'polypeptide(L)'
;SLGLSQMAGTTEADIIVFCGVHFMAETASIISPNKKVLIPAEGAGCSLAEGVAGYDLREWKKANPDGLIVSYVNTTAEVKAYTDYCCTSSNALKIVQSLPKDKKILFVPDKNLGAYIQKVTGREMEIWNGDCCVHDKIDTQMVLDKLEEYPDADVLIHPESSCSHDDRILNHPRAFMYSTAGIIKHAKESPKQRFIIATELETIHKLQADNPTKEFIPIHPKTICGQMKKVTL
;
A
#
# COMPACT_ATOMS: atom_id res chain seq x y z
N SER A 1 6.97 -2.06 -1.84
CA SER A 1 7.53 -1.22 -2.91
C SER A 1 8.76 -0.44 -2.44
N LEU A 2 8.67 0.45 -1.44
CA LEU A 2 9.82 1.26 -0.99
C LEU A 2 11.06 0.42 -0.64
N GLY A 3 10.89 -0.67 0.11
CA GLY A 3 12.01 -1.54 0.49
C GLY A 3 12.78 -2.14 -0.70
N LEU A 4 12.08 -2.49 -1.79
CA LEU A 4 12.74 -2.96 -3.01
C LEU A 4 13.52 -1.84 -3.70
N SER A 5 12.99 -0.62 -3.76
CA SER A 5 13.70 0.53 -4.32
C SER A 5 14.93 0.90 -3.49
N GLN A 6 14.85 0.80 -2.16
CA GLN A 6 16.01 0.99 -1.27
C GLN A 6 17.07 -0.10 -1.46
N MET A 7 16.65 -1.36 -1.54
CA MET A 7 17.56 -2.50 -1.80
C MET A 7 18.28 -2.34 -3.15
N ALA A 8 17.57 -1.91 -4.20
CA ALA A 8 18.19 -1.60 -5.49
C ALA A 8 19.28 -0.50 -5.37
N GLY A 9 19.10 0.45 -4.46
CA GLY A 9 20.09 1.48 -4.18
C GLY A 9 21.41 0.96 -3.55
N THR A 10 21.37 -0.15 -2.84
CA THR A 10 22.57 -0.72 -2.16
C THR A 10 23.46 -1.58 -3.06
N THR A 11 23.01 -1.94 -4.26
CA THR A 11 23.83 -2.70 -5.21
C THR A 11 25.00 -1.85 -5.75
N GLU A 12 26.12 -2.50 -6.09
CA GLU A 12 27.25 -1.84 -6.75
C GLU A 12 27.05 -1.63 -8.27
N ALA A 13 25.98 -2.21 -8.86
CA ALA A 13 25.69 -2.10 -10.28
C ALA A 13 25.32 -0.66 -10.68
N ASP A 14 25.80 -0.22 -11.84
CA ASP A 14 25.50 1.10 -12.43
C ASP A 14 24.10 1.14 -13.06
N ILE A 15 23.59 -0.03 -13.45
CA ILE A 15 22.29 -0.19 -14.12
C ILE A 15 21.40 -1.09 -13.27
N ILE A 16 20.18 -0.62 -12.98
CA ILE A 16 19.14 -1.37 -12.28
C ILE A 16 18.01 -1.65 -13.28
N VAL A 17 17.71 -2.92 -13.55
CA VAL A 17 16.49 -3.32 -14.26
C VAL A 17 15.41 -3.59 -13.22
N PHE A 18 14.46 -2.65 -13.07
CA PHE A 18 13.42 -2.74 -12.05
C PHE A 18 12.19 -3.47 -12.61
N CYS A 19 12.04 -4.75 -12.27
CA CYS A 19 10.91 -5.59 -12.69
C CYS A 19 9.69 -5.31 -11.80
N GLY A 20 9.05 -4.17 -12.02
CA GLY A 20 7.88 -3.70 -11.25
C GLY A 20 7.11 -2.63 -12.03
N VAL A 21 6.14 -2.01 -11.36
CA VAL A 21 5.35 -0.91 -11.94
C VAL A 21 6.13 0.40 -11.94
N HIS A 22 5.76 1.31 -12.83
CA HIS A 22 6.52 2.52 -13.17
C HIS A 22 6.92 3.37 -11.95
N PHE A 23 5.99 3.70 -11.03
CA PHE A 23 6.31 4.52 -9.86
C PHE A 23 7.37 3.90 -8.94
N MET A 24 7.51 2.57 -8.94
CA MET A 24 8.54 1.89 -8.13
C MET A 24 9.94 2.11 -8.73
N ALA A 25 10.04 2.10 -10.06
CA ALA A 25 11.28 2.43 -10.78
C ALA A 25 11.64 3.92 -10.62
N GLU A 26 10.65 4.83 -10.69
CA GLU A 26 10.85 6.25 -10.37
C GLU A 26 11.37 6.44 -8.93
N THR A 27 10.78 5.74 -7.96
CA THR A 27 11.26 5.77 -6.56
C THR A 27 12.70 5.25 -6.45
N ALA A 28 13.05 4.18 -7.16
CA ALA A 28 14.42 3.68 -7.21
C ALA A 28 15.39 4.71 -7.82
N SER A 29 14.97 5.42 -8.87
CA SER A 29 15.74 6.48 -9.50
C SER A 29 15.97 7.68 -8.57
N ILE A 30 14.93 8.10 -7.83
CA ILE A 30 15.04 9.17 -6.82
C ILE A 30 16.04 8.79 -5.72
N ILE A 31 16.01 7.55 -5.22
CA ILE A 31 16.90 7.06 -4.16
C ILE A 31 18.33 6.86 -4.68
N SER A 32 18.49 6.55 -5.96
CA SER A 32 19.77 6.22 -6.60
C SER A 32 20.04 7.11 -7.82
N PRO A 33 20.22 8.43 -7.63
CA PRO A 33 20.29 9.40 -8.71
C PRO A 33 21.51 9.21 -9.64
N ASN A 34 22.54 8.52 -9.19
CA ASN A 34 23.75 8.23 -9.95
C ASN A 34 23.68 6.91 -10.73
N LYS A 35 22.54 6.19 -10.65
CA LYS A 35 22.33 4.90 -11.33
C LYS A 35 21.32 5.04 -12.45
N LYS A 36 21.48 4.25 -13.49
CA LYS A 36 20.48 4.16 -14.57
C LYS A 36 19.42 3.13 -14.19
N VAL A 37 18.17 3.57 -14.00
CA VAL A 37 17.04 2.69 -13.70
C VAL A 37 16.21 2.47 -14.96
N LEU A 38 15.98 1.22 -15.32
CA LEU A 38 15.23 0.77 -16.48
C LEU A 38 14.04 -0.09 -16.04
N ILE A 39 12.95 -0.06 -16.81
CA ILE A 39 11.80 -0.96 -16.65
C ILE A 39 11.62 -1.82 -17.88
N PRO A 40 11.35 -3.14 -17.74
CA PRO A 40 11.18 -4.02 -18.88
C PRO A 40 9.81 -3.91 -19.56
N ALA A 41 8.79 -3.38 -18.85
CA ALA A 41 7.43 -3.25 -19.34
C ALA A 41 6.95 -1.79 -19.20
N GLU A 42 6.98 -1.04 -20.31
CA GLU A 42 6.66 0.39 -20.36
C GLU A 42 5.22 0.69 -19.89
N GLY A 43 4.27 -0.20 -20.20
CA GLY A 43 2.87 -0.05 -19.82
C GLY A 43 2.49 -0.57 -18.41
N ALA A 44 3.46 -0.96 -17.56
CA ALA A 44 3.19 -1.44 -16.21
C ALA A 44 2.93 -0.27 -15.24
N GLY A 45 1.70 0.23 -15.22
CA GLY A 45 1.24 1.38 -14.42
C GLY A 45 0.71 1.00 -13.03
N CYS A 46 0.06 1.97 -12.36
CA CYS A 46 -0.61 1.77 -11.09
C CYS A 46 -1.80 2.74 -11.00
N SER A 47 -3.01 2.21 -10.74
CA SER A 47 -4.23 3.04 -10.65
C SER A 47 -4.12 4.17 -9.61
N LEU A 48 -3.41 3.94 -8.52
CA LEU A 48 -3.14 4.97 -7.52
C LEU A 48 -2.19 6.05 -8.04
N ALA A 49 -1.07 5.65 -8.63
CA ALA A 49 -0.07 6.58 -9.12
C ALA A 49 -0.56 7.43 -10.30
N GLU A 50 -1.46 6.86 -11.12
CA GLU A 50 -2.06 7.53 -12.27
C GLU A 50 -3.32 8.35 -11.91
N GLY A 51 -3.86 8.14 -10.69
CA GLY A 51 -5.09 8.78 -10.22
C GLY A 51 -4.92 10.19 -9.67
N VAL A 52 -3.69 10.72 -9.59
CA VAL A 52 -3.37 12.07 -9.10
C VAL A 52 -2.19 12.64 -9.88
N ALA A 53 -2.25 13.92 -10.23
CA ALA A 53 -1.18 14.61 -10.94
C ALA A 53 -0.49 15.67 -10.05
N GLY A 54 0.75 16.01 -10.35
CA GLY A 54 1.47 17.07 -9.63
C GLY A 54 0.76 18.44 -9.73
N TYR A 55 0.08 18.70 -10.85
CA TYR A 55 -0.77 19.89 -11.02
C TYR A 55 -1.82 20.01 -9.92
N ASP A 56 -2.52 18.91 -9.58
CA ASP A 56 -3.58 18.92 -8.56
C ASP A 56 -3.02 19.31 -7.17
N LEU A 57 -1.87 18.76 -6.82
CA LEU A 57 -1.20 19.09 -5.55
C LEU A 57 -0.74 20.55 -5.51
N ARG A 58 -0.23 21.04 -6.62
CA ARG A 58 0.17 22.46 -6.74
C ARG A 58 -1.02 23.39 -6.55
N GLU A 59 -2.16 23.11 -7.18
CA GLU A 59 -3.36 23.95 -7.02
C GLU A 59 -3.91 23.87 -5.59
N TRP A 60 -3.94 22.66 -5.00
CA TRP A 60 -4.30 22.51 -3.60
C TRP A 60 -3.39 23.33 -2.67
N LYS A 61 -2.08 23.29 -2.89
CA LYS A 61 -1.09 24.02 -2.08
C LYS A 61 -1.24 25.54 -2.20
N LYS A 62 -1.61 26.05 -3.39
CA LYS A 62 -1.93 27.48 -3.58
C LYS A 62 -3.16 27.90 -2.73
N ALA A 63 -4.18 27.05 -2.68
CA ALA A 63 -5.38 27.30 -1.87
C ALA A 63 -5.14 27.09 -0.36
N ASN A 64 -4.14 26.29 0.00
CA ASN A 64 -3.80 25.93 1.38
C ASN A 64 -2.28 26.10 1.62
N PRO A 65 -1.73 27.35 1.65
CA PRO A 65 -0.28 27.59 1.69
C PRO A 65 0.41 26.94 2.90
N ASP A 66 -0.27 26.92 4.04
CA ASP A 66 0.21 26.31 5.29
C ASP A 66 -0.18 24.84 5.48
N GLY A 67 -0.96 24.28 4.55
CA GLY A 67 -1.37 22.89 4.57
C GLY A 67 -0.22 21.94 4.27
N LEU A 68 -0.35 20.70 4.69
CA LEU A 68 0.64 19.64 4.48
C LEU A 68 0.10 18.57 3.53
N ILE A 69 0.91 18.16 2.57
CA ILE A 69 0.60 17.09 1.64
C ILE A 69 1.35 15.83 2.11
N VAL A 70 0.59 14.79 2.46
CA VAL A 70 1.10 13.48 2.82
C VAL A 70 0.80 12.52 1.67
N SER A 71 1.83 12.08 0.97
CA SER A 71 1.67 11.16 -0.15
C SER A 71 2.09 9.75 0.20
N TYR A 72 1.21 8.83 -0.08
CA TYR A 72 1.57 7.42 -0.12
C TYR A 72 2.57 7.16 -1.25
N VAL A 73 3.52 6.25 -1.03
CA VAL A 73 4.61 5.97 -1.98
C VAL A 73 4.14 5.55 -3.38
N ASN A 74 2.90 5.05 -3.50
CA ASN A 74 2.27 4.69 -4.77
C ASN A 74 1.80 5.94 -5.54
N THR A 75 2.72 6.82 -5.84
CA THR A 75 2.57 8.08 -6.59
C THR A 75 3.75 8.24 -7.53
N THR A 76 3.59 9.09 -8.57
CA THR A 76 4.66 9.41 -9.52
C THR A 76 5.75 10.27 -8.88
N ALA A 77 6.91 10.37 -9.52
CA ALA A 77 7.98 11.29 -9.13
C ALA A 77 7.50 12.75 -9.17
N GLU A 78 6.67 13.12 -10.16
CA GLU A 78 6.06 14.43 -10.26
C GLU A 78 5.22 14.78 -9.02
N VAL A 79 4.35 13.88 -8.58
CA VAL A 79 3.53 14.05 -7.37
C VAL A 79 4.42 14.19 -6.13
N LYS A 80 5.49 13.39 -6.04
CA LYS A 80 6.45 13.45 -4.93
C LYS A 80 7.17 14.82 -4.84
N ALA A 81 7.36 15.51 -5.96
CA ALA A 81 7.98 16.84 -5.98
C ALA A 81 7.14 17.93 -5.27
N TYR A 82 5.82 17.70 -5.14
CA TYR A 82 4.90 18.60 -4.42
C TYR A 82 4.51 18.08 -3.04
N THR A 83 5.12 17.01 -2.57
CA THR A 83 4.79 16.30 -1.31
C THR A 83 5.65 16.81 -0.17
N ASP A 84 5.03 17.10 0.99
CA ASP A 84 5.76 17.47 2.20
C ASP A 84 6.25 16.19 2.93
N TYR A 85 5.45 15.12 2.97
CA TYR A 85 5.78 13.85 3.62
C TYR A 85 5.39 12.67 2.74
N CYS A 86 6.35 11.80 2.42
CA CYS A 86 6.08 10.54 1.72
C CYS A 86 6.01 9.39 2.72
N CYS A 87 4.96 8.57 2.64
CA CYS A 87 4.71 7.46 3.56
C CYS A 87 4.54 6.12 2.83
N THR A 88 4.56 5.06 3.61
CA THR A 88 4.13 3.71 3.23
C THR A 88 2.98 3.26 4.12
N SER A 89 2.26 2.21 3.77
CA SER A 89 1.21 1.64 4.63
C SER A 89 1.73 1.20 6.02
N SER A 90 3.05 0.99 6.17
CA SER A 90 3.65 0.60 7.45
C SER A 90 3.93 1.78 8.40
N ASN A 91 4.09 3.00 7.90
CA ASN A 91 4.48 4.16 8.71
C ASN A 91 3.52 5.35 8.62
N ALA A 92 2.49 5.28 7.77
CA ALA A 92 1.56 6.38 7.54
C ALA A 92 0.86 6.85 8.83
N LEU A 93 0.42 5.92 9.69
CA LEU A 93 -0.15 6.25 11.00
C LEU A 93 0.80 7.10 11.85
N LYS A 94 2.07 6.68 11.96
CA LYS A 94 3.08 7.41 12.75
C LYS A 94 3.37 8.79 12.19
N ILE A 95 3.46 8.89 10.85
CA ILE A 95 3.68 10.18 10.18
C ILE A 95 2.52 11.12 10.47
N VAL A 96 1.28 10.72 10.21
CA VAL A 96 0.10 11.58 10.43
C VAL A 96 -0.03 11.98 11.91
N GLN A 97 0.23 11.07 12.85
CA GLN A 97 0.21 11.37 14.28
C GLN A 97 1.29 12.37 14.71
N SER A 98 2.42 12.42 14.02
CA SER A 98 3.53 13.34 14.32
C SER A 98 3.33 14.74 13.77
N LEU A 99 2.38 14.95 12.86
CA LEU A 99 2.14 16.26 12.24
C LEU A 99 1.45 17.23 13.19
N PRO A 100 1.73 18.56 13.09
CA PRO A 100 1.09 19.58 13.89
C PRO A 100 -0.44 19.53 13.77
N LYS A 101 -1.14 19.61 14.90
CA LYS A 101 -2.60 19.44 14.96
C LYS A 101 -3.39 20.57 14.28
N ASP A 102 -2.83 21.75 14.20
CA ASP A 102 -3.40 22.95 13.60
C ASP A 102 -3.26 23.00 12.07
N LYS A 103 -2.45 22.12 11.48
CA LYS A 103 -2.25 22.09 10.03
C LYS A 103 -3.32 21.26 9.32
N LYS A 104 -3.85 21.80 8.22
CA LYS A 104 -4.69 21.04 7.28
C LYS A 104 -3.82 20.00 6.56
N ILE A 105 -4.33 18.80 6.39
CA ILE A 105 -3.61 17.70 5.72
C ILE A 105 -4.40 17.29 4.48
N LEU A 106 -3.71 17.16 3.34
CA LEU A 106 -4.19 16.42 2.19
C LEU A 106 -3.46 15.08 2.15
N PHE A 107 -4.21 13.98 2.19
CA PHE A 107 -3.68 12.62 2.03
C PHE A 107 -3.96 12.12 0.61
N VAL A 108 -2.93 11.71 -0.10
CA VAL A 108 -3.02 11.20 -1.48
C VAL A 108 -2.28 9.89 -1.63
N PRO A 109 -2.59 9.05 -2.61
CA PRO A 109 -3.75 9.08 -3.49
C PRO A 109 -4.88 8.15 -3.05
N ASP A 110 -4.68 7.26 -2.05
CA ASP A 110 -5.57 6.15 -1.70
C ASP A 110 -6.62 6.56 -0.66
N LYS A 111 -7.90 6.52 -1.08
CA LYS A 111 -9.05 6.88 -0.24
C LYS A 111 -9.21 5.94 0.96
N ASN A 112 -8.98 4.64 0.78
CA ASN A 112 -9.20 3.62 1.81
C ASN A 112 -8.10 3.69 2.88
N LEU A 113 -6.84 3.79 2.47
CA LEU A 113 -5.72 4.00 3.39
C LEU A 113 -5.88 5.32 4.16
N GLY A 114 -6.29 6.41 3.47
CA GLY A 114 -6.57 7.69 4.09
C GLY A 114 -7.69 7.60 5.14
N ALA A 115 -8.82 6.96 4.78
CA ALA A 115 -9.95 6.74 5.69
C ALA A 115 -9.56 5.86 6.90
N TYR A 116 -8.78 4.80 6.69
CA TYR A 116 -8.23 3.97 7.76
C TYR A 116 -7.38 4.79 8.73
N ILE A 117 -6.44 5.59 8.20
CA ILE A 117 -5.57 6.44 9.02
C ILE A 117 -6.40 7.46 9.81
N GLN A 118 -7.34 8.14 9.16
CA GLN A 118 -8.24 9.10 9.80
C GLN A 118 -9.05 8.44 10.92
N LYS A 119 -9.61 7.26 10.67
CA LYS A 119 -10.41 6.50 11.64
C LYS A 119 -9.58 6.12 12.88
N VAL A 120 -8.39 5.59 12.68
CA VAL A 120 -7.54 5.09 13.78
C VAL A 120 -6.87 6.21 14.57
N THR A 121 -6.50 7.31 13.89
CA THR A 121 -5.80 8.43 14.56
C THR A 121 -6.74 9.49 15.11
N GLY A 122 -7.98 9.54 14.65
CA GLY A 122 -8.92 10.64 14.90
C GLY A 122 -8.49 11.97 14.25
N ARG A 123 -7.49 11.95 13.37
CA ARG A 123 -6.97 13.12 12.68
C ARG A 123 -7.79 13.42 11.44
N GLU A 124 -8.53 14.52 11.42
CA GLU A 124 -9.24 14.97 10.21
C GLU A 124 -8.26 15.32 9.11
N MET A 125 -8.54 14.80 7.91
CA MET A 125 -7.75 15.03 6.70
C MET A 125 -8.67 15.19 5.50
N GLU A 126 -8.24 15.98 4.55
CA GLU A 126 -8.77 15.93 3.20
C GLU A 126 -8.15 14.72 2.50
N ILE A 127 -8.97 13.84 1.96
CA ILE A 127 -8.53 12.56 1.39
C ILE A 127 -8.82 12.56 -0.10
N TRP A 128 -7.80 12.27 -0.90
CA TRP A 128 -7.92 12.13 -2.34
C TRP A 128 -8.77 10.90 -2.70
N ASN A 129 -9.59 11.02 -3.74
CA ASN A 129 -10.53 9.96 -4.13
C ASN A 129 -9.93 8.97 -5.14
N GLY A 130 -8.71 8.49 -4.91
CA GLY A 130 -8.09 7.42 -5.67
C GLY A 130 -8.19 6.08 -4.96
N ASP A 131 -8.07 4.98 -5.69
CA ASP A 131 -8.10 3.63 -5.13
C ASP A 131 -7.17 2.65 -5.84
N CYS A 132 -6.83 1.59 -5.12
CA CYS A 132 -6.15 0.43 -5.70
C CYS A 132 -7.18 -0.49 -6.36
N CYS A 133 -7.07 -0.70 -7.67
CA CYS A 133 -8.00 -1.52 -8.46
C CYS A 133 -8.13 -2.98 -7.98
N VAL A 134 -7.23 -3.43 -7.11
CA VAL A 134 -7.26 -4.76 -6.46
C VAL A 134 -7.89 -4.67 -5.08
N HIS A 135 -7.33 -3.83 -4.20
CA HIS A 135 -7.70 -3.80 -2.79
C HIS A 135 -9.07 -3.16 -2.55
N ASP A 136 -9.47 -2.17 -3.36
CA ASP A 136 -10.79 -1.53 -3.24
C ASP A 136 -11.96 -2.54 -3.37
N LYS A 137 -11.73 -3.66 -4.03
CA LYS A 137 -12.71 -4.75 -4.20
C LYS A 137 -12.82 -5.69 -2.99
N ILE A 138 -11.92 -5.57 -2.03
CA ILE A 138 -11.95 -6.37 -0.80
C ILE A 138 -12.85 -5.66 0.20
N ASP A 139 -14.13 -6.01 0.19
CA ASP A 139 -15.14 -5.39 1.03
C ASP A 139 -15.35 -6.10 2.38
N THR A 140 -16.13 -5.47 3.24
CA THR A 140 -16.41 -5.98 4.58
C THR A 140 -17.13 -7.32 4.58
N GLN A 141 -18.11 -7.51 3.67
CA GLN A 141 -18.89 -8.74 3.65
C GLN A 141 -18.02 -9.93 3.24
N MET A 142 -17.16 -9.74 2.24
CA MET A 142 -16.20 -10.76 1.82
C MET A 142 -15.28 -11.22 2.97
N VAL A 143 -14.85 -10.28 3.83
CA VAL A 143 -14.02 -10.61 4.99
C VAL A 143 -14.82 -11.37 6.06
N LEU A 144 -16.04 -10.93 6.35
CA LEU A 144 -16.92 -11.57 7.34
C LEU A 144 -17.29 -13.00 6.92
N ASP A 145 -17.65 -13.21 5.65
CA ASP A 145 -17.98 -14.52 5.10
C ASP A 145 -16.78 -15.49 5.24
N LYS A 146 -15.57 -15.02 4.96
CA LYS A 146 -14.36 -15.83 5.12
C LYS A 146 -14.02 -16.13 6.58
N LEU A 147 -14.27 -15.20 7.49
CA LEU A 147 -14.08 -15.43 8.93
C LEU A 147 -15.09 -16.46 9.50
N GLU A 148 -16.30 -16.53 8.93
CA GLU A 148 -17.29 -17.55 9.25
C GLU A 148 -16.92 -18.90 8.65
N GLU A 149 -16.50 -18.95 7.39
CA GLU A 149 -16.06 -20.17 6.69
C GLU A 149 -14.84 -20.82 7.38
N TYR A 150 -13.91 -19.99 7.94
CA TYR A 150 -12.67 -20.45 8.57
C TYR A 150 -12.57 -19.94 10.02
N PRO A 151 -13.28 -20.55 10.98
CA PRO A 151 -13.38 -20.05 12.36
C PRO A 151 -12.07 -20.10 13.17
N ASP A 152 -11.10 -20.87 12.74
CA ASP A 152 -9.77 -20.99 13.36
C ASP A 152 -8.69 -20.10 12.70
N ALA A 153 -9.00 -19.46 11.58
CA ALA A 153 -8.07 -18.60 10.85
C ALA A 153 -8.11 -17.14 11.34
N ASP A 154 -6.96 -16.47 11.27
CA ASP A 154 -6.88 -15.02 11.34
C ASP A 154 -6.90 -14.43 9.93
N VAL A 155 -7.50 -13.24 9.75
CA VAL A 155 -7.47 -12.52 8.47
C VAL A 155 -6.45 -11.39 8.53
N LEU A 156 -5.54 -11.36 7.55
CA LEU A 156 -4.50 -10.34 7.40
C LEU A 156 -4.87 -9.45 6.21
N ILE A 157 -5.18 -8.19 6.50
CA ILE A 157 -5.82 -7.26 5.56
C ILE A 157 -4.87 -6.12 5.23
N HIS A 158 -4.72 -5.80 3.94
CA HIS A 158 -4.01 -4.60 3.54
C HIS A 158 -4.89 -3.36 3.70
N PRO A 159 -4.40 -2.24 4.27
CA PRO A 159 -5.21 -1.07 4.58
C PRO A 159 -5.70 -0.26 3.35
N GLU A 160 -5.28 -0.60 2.14
CA GLU A 160 -5.88 -0.12 0.89
C GLU A 160 -7.25 -0.76 0.59
N SER A 161 -7.66 -1.76 1.38
CA SER A 161 -8.94 -2.47 1.18
C SER A 161 -10.12 -1.61 1.63
N SER A 162 -11.25 -1.69 0.91
CA SER A 162 -12.44 -0.89 1.24
C SER A 162 -13.04 -1.23 2.61
N CYS A 163 -12.78 -2.42 3.14
CA CYS A 163 -13.17 -2.82 4.49
C CYS A 163 -12.27 -2.23 5.61
N SER A 164 -11.17 -1.55 5.28
CA SER A 164 -10.13 -1.18 6.24
C SER A 164 -10.58 -0.18 7.32
N HIS A 165 -11.64 0.56 7.08
CA HIS A 165 -12.19 1.56 7.99
C HIS A 165 -13.58 1.22 8.54
N ASP A 166 -14.06 -0.01 8.31
CA ASP A 166 -15.32 -0.53 8.86
C ASP A 166 -15.12 -1.02 10.31
N ASP A 167 -15.94 -0.53 11.25
CA ASP A 167 -15.85 -0.86 12.67
C ASP A 167 -16.04 -2.36 12.94
N ARG A 168 -16.80 -3.08 12.12
CA ARG A 168 -17.00 -4.53 12.23
C ARG A 168 -15.70 -5.29 12.00
N ILE A 169 -14.82 -4.75 11.16
CA ILE A 169 -13.51 -5.34 10.86
C ILE A 169 -12.45 -4.84 11.85
N LEU A 170 -12.42 -3.53 12.12
CA LEU A 170 -11.44 -2.94 13.04
C LEU A 170 -11.54 -3.50 14.47
N ASN A 171 -12.75 -3.83 14.92
CA ASN A 171 -13.00 -4.39 16.25
C ASN A 171 -13.07 -5.93 16.27
N HIS A 172 -12.85 -6.60 15.13
CA HIS A 172 -12.92 -8.06 15.08
C HIS A 172 -11.64 -8.71 15.63
N PRO A 173 -11.71 -9.64 16.60
CA PRO A 173 -10.53 -10.18 17.31
C PRO A 173 -9.57 -10.99 16.42
N ARG A 174 -10.01 -11.41 15.25
CA ARG A 174 -9.22 -12.19 14.28
C ARG A 174 -8.91 -11.42 13.00
N ALA A 175 -9.17 -10.11 12.94
CA ALA A 175 -8.87 -9.26 11.78
C ALA A 175 -7.72 -8.30 12.11
N PHE A 176 -6.70 -8.26 11.26
CA PHE A 176 -5.48 -7.49 11.48
C PHE A 176 -5.13 -6.65 10.25
N MET A 177 -4.95 -5.33 10.44
CA MET A 177 -4.53 -4.40 9.39
C MET A 177 -3.02 -4.31 9.34
N TYR A 178 -2.42 -4.74 8.22
CA TYR A 178 -0.98 -4.72 8.03
C TYR A 178 -0.59 -4.33 6.60
N SER A 179 0.55 -3.66 6.46
CA SER A 179 1.24 -3.59 5.18
C SER A 179 1.66 -4.99 4.71
N THR A 180 2.00 -5.16 3.44
CA THR A 180 2.49 -6.44 2.92
C THR A 180 3.66 -7.01 3.76
N ALA A 181 4.61 -6.15 4.16
CA ALA A 181 5.69 -6.57 5.06
C ALA A 181 5.19 -6.99 6.44
N GLY A 182 4.18 -6.30 6.97
CA GLY A 182 3.53 -6.64 8.24
C GLY A 182 2.79 -7.97 8.16
N ILE A 183 2.09 -8.24 7.05
CA ILE A 183 1.43 -9.53 6.77
C ILE A 183 2.45 -10.68 6.81
N ILE A 184 3.57 -10.52 6.09
CA ILE A 184 4.64 -11.54 6.05
C ILE A 184 5.23 -11.76 7.45
N LYS A 185 5.51 -10.67 8.17
CA LYS A 185 6.04 -10.76 9.55
C LYS A 185 5.07 -11.45 10.49
N HIS A 186 3.79 -11.04 10.50
CA HIS A 186 2.76 -11.63 11.37
C HIS A 186 2.57 -13.12 11.07
N ALA A 187 2.48 -13.49 9.81
CA ALA A 187 2.35 -14.90 9.41
C ALA A 187 3.53 -15.76 9.90
N LYS A 188 4.74 -15.21 9.94
CA LYS A 188 5.94 -15.90 10.43
C LYS A 188 5.95 -16.03 11.96
N GLU A 189 5.60 -14.96 12.68
CA GLU A 189 5.73 -14.89 14.15
C GLU A 189 4.52 -15.47 14.90
N SER A 190 3.34 -15.48 14.28
CA SER A 190 2.12 -16.01 14.90
C SER A 190 2.17 -17.52 15.07
N PRO A 191 1.69 -18.07 16.21
CA PRO A 191 1.54 -19.51 16.42
C PRO A 191 0.40 -20.14 15.59
N LYS A 192 -0.48 -19.34 14.99
CA LYS A 192 -1.58 -19.82 14.14
C LYS A 192 -1.04 -20.55 12.91
N GLN A 193 -1.79 -21.55 12.47
CA GLN A 193 -1.44 -22.38 11.31
C GLN A 193 -2.20 -21.99 10.05
N ARG A 194 -3.30 -21.23 10.17
CA ARG A 194 -4.18 -20.88 9.07
C ARG A 194 -4.44 -19.37 9.01
N PHE A 195 -4.30 -18.78 7.83
CA PHE A 195 -4.49 -17.35 7.60
C PHE A 195 -5.30 -17.08 6.33
N ILE A 196 -6.26 -16.18 6.42
CA ILE A 196 -6.93 -15.60 5.26
C ILE A 196 -6.14 -14.36 4.83
N ILE A 197 -5.76 -14.30 3.56
CA ILE A 197 -4.89 -13.25 3.03
C ILE A 197 -5.73 -12.30 2.18
N ALA A 198 -5.99 -11.12 2.74
CA ALA A 198 -6.79 -10.06 2.13
C ALA A 198 -5.87 -8.97 1.54
N THR A 199 -5.11 -9.36 0.52
CA THR A 199 -4.25 -8.50 -0.31
C THR A 199 -4.10 -9.15 -1.69
N GLU A 200 -3.18 -8.65 -2.50
CA GLU A 200 -2.86 -9.18 -3.82
C GLU A 200 -2.42 -10.65 -3.73
N LEU A 201 -2.98 -11.50 -4.60
CA LEU A 201 -2.92 -12.97 -4.54
C LEU A 201 -1.49 -13.54 -4.50
N GLU A 202 -0.58 -12.97 -5.27
CA GLU A 202 0.79 -13.49 -5.39
C GLU A 202 1.61 -13.33 -4.10
N THR A 203 1.13 -12.52 -3.14
CA THR A 203 1.71 -12.46 -1.80
C THR A 203 1.71 -13.83 -1.12
N ILE A 204 0.73 -14.70 -1.43
CA ILE A 204 0.62 -16.06 -0.89
C ILE A 204 1.81 -16.91 -1.29
N HIS A 205 2.35 -16.73 -2.50
CA HIS A 205 3.52 -17.47 -2.95
C HIS A 205 4.72 -17.29 -2.01
N LYS A 206 5.00 -16.03 -1.65
CA LYS A 206 6.05 -15.71 -0.68
C LYS A 206 5.75 -16.22 0.72
N LEU A 207 4.50 -16.08 1.17
CA LEU A 207 4.05 -16.56 2.47
C LEU A 207 4.22 -18.07 2.59
N GLN A 208 3.84 -18.83 1.57
CA GLN A 208 3.95 -20.29 1.55
C GLN A 208 5.41 -20.76 1.48
N ALA A 209 6.26 -20.07 0.71
CA ALA A 209 7.69 -20.38 0.64
C ALA A 209 8.39 -20.17 1.99
N ASP A 210 8.04 -19.09 2.70
CA ASP A 210 8.63 -18.78 4.02
C ASP A 210 8.07 -19.63 5.16
N ASN A 211 6.86 -20.20 5.01
CA ASN A 211 6.14 -20.94 6.04
C ASN A 211 5.47 -22.20 5.46
N PRO A 212 6.25 -23.22 5.07
CA PRO A 212 5.75 -24.36 4.30
C PRO A 212 4.71 -25.23 5.04
N THR A 213 4.63 -25.14 6.37
CA THR A 213 3.69 -25.90 7.21
C THR A 213 2.37 -25.16 7.46
N LYS A 214 2.28 -23.87 7.11
CA LYS A 214 1.08 -23.05 7.32
C LYS A 214 0.19 -23.02 6.08
N GLU A 215 -1.10 -22.80 6.29
CA GLU A 215 -2.09 -22.68 5.23
C GLU A 215 -2.45 -21.21 5.00
N PHE A 216 -2.41 -20.78 3.75
CA PHE A 216 -2.75 -19.42 3.33
C PHE A 216 -3.91 -19.44 2.33
N ILE A 217 -5.05 -18.91 2.76
CA ILE A 217 -6.30 -18.89 2.02
C ILE A 217 -6.47 -17.51 1.39
N PRO A 218 -6.58 -17.38 0.06
CA PRO A 218 -6.85 -16.10 -0.54
C PRO A 218 -8.25 -15.61 -0.16
N ILE A 219 -8.38 -14.31 0.10
CA ILE A 219 -9.70 -13.70 0.31
C ILE A 219 -10.59 -13.92 -0.91
N HIS A 220 -10.03 -13.80 -2.10
CA HIS A 220 -10.69 -14.11 -3.36
C HIS A 220 -9.64 -14.44 -4.45
N PRO A 221 -9.89 -15.43 -5.34
CA PRO A 221 -8.92 -15.86 -6.35
C PRO A 221 -8.67 -14.82 -7.46
N LYS A 222 -9.47 -13.77 -7.56
CA LYS A 222 -9.34 -12.68 -8.54
C LYS A 222 -8.68 -11.41 -7.99
N THR A 223 -8.10 -11.44 -6.78
CA THR A 223 -7.34 -10.31 -6.23
C THR A 223 -5.94 -10.23 -6.85
N ILE A 224 -5.89 -10.10 -8.18
CA ILE A 224 -4.66 -10.09 -8.99
C ILE A 224 -4.43 -8.71 -9.57
N CYS A 225 -3.22 -8.20 -9.43
CA CYS A 225 -2.82 -6.93 -10.04
C CYS A 225 -2.39 -7.16 -11.50
N GLY A 226 -3.29 -6.85 -12.44
CA GLY A 226 -3.02 -6.95 -13.88
C GLY A 226 -1.86 -6.06 -14.36
N GLN A 227 -1.56 -4.97 -13.65
CA GLN A 227 -0.44 -4.10 -14.00
C GLN A 227 0.91 -4.74 -13.66
N MET A 228 1.02 -5.37 -12.48
CA MET A 228 2.21 -6.14 -12.10
C MET A 228 2.45 -7.32 -13.06
N LYS A 229 1.39 -7.93 -13.59
CA LYS A 229 1.46 -9.05 -14.54
C LYS A 229 1.87 -8.66 -15.97
N LYS A 230 2.02 -7.37 -16.27
CA LYS A 230 2.61 -6.91 -17.53
C LYS A 230 4.13 -7.15 -17.63
N VAL A 231 4.78 -7.30 -16.47
CA VAL A 231 6.20 -7.68 -16.42
C VAL A 231 6.29 -9.19 -16.57
N THR A 232 6.72 -9.64 -17.74
CA THR A 232 6.93 -11.05 -18.09
C THR A 232 8.38 -11.32 -18.43
N LEU A 233 8.77 -12.59 -18.46
CA LEU A 233 10.07 -13.02 -18.98
C LEU A 233 10.09 -12.94 -20.50
#